data_d52ceb3c189988aeb3b49d6965e67473
#
_entry.id   d52ceb3c189988aeb3b49d6965e67473
#
_cell.length_a   1.000
_cell.length_b   1.000
_cell.length_c   1.000
_cell.angle_alpha   90.00
_cell.angle_beta   90.00
_cell.angle_gamma   90.00
#
_symmetry.space_group_name_H-M   'P 1'
#
loop_
_entity.id
_entity.type
_entity.pdbx_description
1 polymer ?
#
loop_
_entity_poly.entity_id
_entity_poly.type
_entity_poly.pdbx_seq_one_letter_code
_entity_poly.pdbx_strand_id
1 'polypeptide(L)'
;MKVLTLIIKKRWFDAILSGEKTTETREVRPTNTKYISYRDNNTGKVYKKDADVPEAAWDSEKGVDTIINHYDAIQFWVGYETNRPGALVEVKSAELIDVCDEETKEPILYEHNGVEYQMTEIDYHLGKILNKTNC
;
A
#
# COMPACT_ATOMS: atom_id res chain seq x y z
N MET A 1 4.00 -18.19 0.07
CA MET A 1 3.84 -16.91 -0.67
C MET A 1 2.91 -15.99 0.09
N LYS A 2 3.32 -14.76 0.29
CA LYS A 2 2.48 -13.76 0.96
C LYS A 2 1.76 -12.93 -0.09
N VAL A 3 0.42 -12.91 -0.04
CA VAL A 3 -0.42 -12.31 -1.08
C VAL A 3 -1.28 -11.19 -0.51
N LEU A 4 -1.26 -10.05 -1.18
CA LEU A 4 -2.16 -8.94 -0.93
C LEU A 4 -3.36 -9.08 -1.86
N THR A 5 -4.56 -8.92 -1.34
CA THR A 5 -5.78 -8.98 -2.16
C THR A 5 -6.33 -7.58 -2.36
N LEU A 6 -6.56 -7.21 -3.62
CA LEU A 6 -7.10 -5.89 -3.99
C LEU A 6 -8.25 -6.04 -4.98
N ILE A 7 -9.26 -5.17 -4.80
CA ILE A 7 -10.35 -5.00 -5.77
C ILE A 7 -9.92 -3.93 -6.76
N ILE A 8 -10.18 -4.15 -8.05
CA ILE A 8 -9.76 -3.27 -9.13
C ILE A 8 -10.90 -3.07 -10.15
N LYS A 9 -10.91 -1.93 -10.82
CA LYS A 9 -11.84 -1.68 -11.92
C LYS A 9 -11.38 -2.43 -13.17
N LYS A 10 -12.35 -2.89 -13.98
CA LYS A 10 -12.06 -3.71 -15.15
C LYS A 10 -11.08 -3.06 -16.12
N ARG A 11 -11.19 -1.78 -16.39
CA ARG A 11 -10.27 -1.07 -17.30
C ARG A 11 -8.81 -1.15 -16.88
N TRP A 12 -8.54 -1.04 -15.58
CA TRP A 12 -7.19 -1.14 -15.02
C TRP A 12 -6.70 -2.58 -14.97
N PHE A 13 -7.62 -3.51 -14.69
CA PHE A 13 -7.35 -4.94 -14.75
C PHE A 13 -6.90 -5.35 -16.16
N ASP A 14 -7.65 -4.93 -17.18
CA ASP A 14 -7.32 -5.21 -18.57
C ASP A 14 -5.95 -4.59 -18.96
N ALA A 15 -5.65 -3.40 -18.45
CA ALA A 15 -4.37 -2.75 -18.68
C ALA A 15 -3.19 -3.51 -18.03
N ILE A 16 -3.40 -4.10 -16.85
CA ILE A 16 -2.41 -4.97 -16.23
C ILE A 16 -2.19 -6.24 -17.07
N LEU A 17 -3.26 -6.88 -17.52
CA LEU A 17 -3.15 -8.09 -18.32
C LEU A 17 -2.46 -7.86 -19.66
N SER A 18 -2.67 -6.70 -20.27
CA SER A 18 -2.03 -6.34 -21.55
C SER A 18 -0.58 -5.86 -21.42
N GLY A 19 -0.14 -5.55 -20.21
CA GLY A 19 1.19 -5.01 -19.95
C GLY A 19 1.28 -3.48 -20.07
N GLU A 20 0.19 -2.78 -20.39
CA GLU A 20 0.19 -1.32 -20.43
C GLU A 20 0.37 -0.71 -19.05
N LYS A 21 -0.21 -1.33 -18.03
CA LYS A 21 -0.11 -0.90 -16.65
C LYS A 21 0.84 -1.84 -15.90
N THR A 22 1.95 -1.29 -15.45
CA THR A 22 3.00 -2.05 -14.74
C THR A 22 3.16 -1.63 -13.28
N THR A 23 2.38 -0.65 -12.82
CA THR A 23 2.43 -0.15 -11.45
C THR A 23 1.00 -0.01 -10.92
N GLU A 24 0.74 -0.55 -9.71
CA GLU A 24 -0.50 -0.34 -8.99
C GLU A 24 -0.25 0.62 -7.85
N THR A 25 -0.98 1.74 -7.86
CA THR A 25 -0.86 2.79 -6.85
C THR A 25 -2.07 2.77 -5.93
N ARG A 26 -1.84 2.79 -4.63
CA ARG A 26 -2.90 2.87 -3.62
C ARG A 26 -2.58 3.95 -2.61
N GLU A 27 -3.63 4.63 -2.13
CA GLU A 27 -3.49 5.61 -1.07
C GLU A 27 -3.33 4.91 0.27
N VAL A 28 -2.36 5.35 1.06
CA VAL A 28 -2.11 4.82 2.40
C VAL A 28 -2.80 5.73 3.41
N ARG A 29 -3.74 5.16 4.17
CA ARG A 29 -4.51 5.86 5.21
C ARG A 29 -4.35 5.20 6.57
N PRO A 30 -4.50 5.94 7.68
CA PRO A 30 -4.40 5.35 9.03
C PRO A 30 -5.41 4.24 9.30
N THR A 31 -6.54 4.25 8.59
CA THR A 31 -7.59 3.24 8.69
C THR A 31 -7.26 1.92 8.00
N ASN A 32 -6.20 1.90 7.20
CA ASN A 32 -5.84 0.72 6.43
C ASN A 32 -4.48 0.19 6.87
N THR A 33 -4.46 -1.04 7.38
CA THR A 33 -3.25 -1.68 7.91
C THR A 33 -2.57 -2.64 6.93
N LYS A 34 -3.04 -2.69 5.69
CA LYS A 34 -2.54 -3.64 4.68
C LYS A 34 -1.14 -3.30 4.17
N TYR A 35 -0.82 -2.00 4.04
CA TYR A 35 0.31 -1.56 3.25
C TYR A 35 1.57 -1.32 4.06
N ILE A 36 1.45 -0.74 5.25
CA ILE A 36 2.58 -0.35 6.07
C ILE A 36 2.41 -0.76 7.52
N SER A 37 3.54 -0.82 8.22
CA SER A 37 3.63 -1.05 9.66
C SER A 37 4.65 -0.07 10.25
N TYR A 38 4.75 -0.03 11.57
CA TYR A 38 5.63 0.88 12.29
C TYR A 38 6.50 0.09 13.25
N ARG A 39 7.82 0.29 13.20
CA ARG A 39 8.76 -0.38 14.09
C ARG A 39 9.31 0.60 15.11
N ASP A 40 9.12 0.29 16.39
CA ASP A 40 9.81 0.98 17.48
C ASP A 40 11.27 0.50 17.48
N ASN A 41 12.19 1.37 17.14
CA ASN A 41 13.62 1.03 17.05
C ASN A 41 14.29 0.79 18.41
N ASN A 42 13.63 1.13 19.53
CA ASN A 42 14.13 0.86 20.88
C ASN A 42 13.92 -0.59 21.28
N THR A 43 12.80 -1.20 20.88
CA THR A 43 12.41 -2.55 21.28
C THR A 43 12.41 -3.55 20.13
N GLY A 44 12.39 -3.08 18.89
CA GLY A 44 12.20 -3.91 17.70
C GLY A 44 10.76 -4.34 17.46
N LYS A 45 9.82 -3.92 18.32
CA LYS A 45 8.41 -4.28 18.19
C LYS A 45 7.76 -3.57 17.01
N VAL A 46 6.94 -4.31 16.24
CA VAL A 46 6.23 -3.80 15.07
C VAL A 46 4.75 -3.65 15.40
N TYR A 47 4.20 -2.50 15.05
CA TYR A 47 2.79 -2.15 15.25
C TYR A 47 2.12 -1.93 13.90
N LYS A 48 0.86 -2.35 13.78
CA LYS A 48 0.09 -2.17 12.55
C LYS A 48 -0.45 -0.75 12.39
N LYS A 49 -0.73 -0.06 13.51
CA LYS A 49 -1.29 1.29 13.53
C LYS A 49 -0.34 2.25 14.23
N ASP A 50 -0.22 3.45 13.69
CA ASP A 50 0.58 4.53 14.30
C ASP A 50 0.09 4.88 15.70
N ALA A 51 -1.23 4.86 15.91
CA ALA A 51 -1.83 5.18 17.21
C ALA A 51 -1.46 4.18 18.32
N ASP A 52 -1.05 2.97 17.96
CA ASP A 52 -0.67 1.93 18.93
C ASP A 52 0.79 2.03 19.36
N VAL A 53 1.58 2.80 18.64
CA VAL A 53 3.01 3.02 18.99
C VAL A 53 3.09 3.94 20.21
N PRO A 54 3.86 3.55 21.25
CA PRO A 54 4.02 4.43 22.41
C PRO A 54 4.56 5.80 22.03
N GLU A 55 3.99 6.86 22.60
CA GLU A 55 4.42 8.23 22.32
C GLU A 55 5.92 8.43 22.60
N ALA A 56 6.41 7.82 23.68
CA ALA A 56 7.82 7.88 24.02
C ALA A 56 8.74 7.32 22.92
N ALA A 57 8.27 6.37 22.12
CA ALA A 57 9.04 5.81 21.00
C ALA A 57 9.24 6.85 19.89
N TRP A 58 8.18 7.63 19.58
CA TRP A 58 8.27 8.70 18.59
C TRP A 58 9.28 9.79 18.98
N ASP A 59 9.34 10.11 20.27
CA ASP A 59 10.21 11.15 20.81
C ASP A 59 11.62 10.66 21.11
N SER A 60 11.86 9.36 21.01
CA SER A 60 13.17 8.76 21.33
C SER A 60 14.21 9.04 20.25
N GLU A 61 15.50 8.95 20.64
CA GLU A 61 16.63 9.14 19.71
C GLU A 61 16.61 8.12 18.57
N LYS A 62 16.28 6.85 18.87
CA LYS A 62 16.21 5.80 17.86
C LYS A 62 14.96 5.92 16.97
N GLY A 63 13.89 6.51 17.49
CA GLY A 63 12.68 6.80 16.76
C GLY A 63 11.88 5.58 16.33
N VAL A 64 11.00 5.83 15.36
CA VAL A 64 10.10 4.83 14.78
C VAL A 64 10.28 4.86 13.27
N ASP A 65 10.48 3.69 12.66
CA ASP A 65 10.55 3.56 11.20
C ASP A 65 9.22 3.07 10.63
N THR A 66 8.83 3.66 9.52
CA THR A 66 7.74 3.17 8.69
C THR A 66 8.26 2.04 7.81
N ILE A 67 7.59 0.89 7.85
CA ILE A 67 7.98 -0.30 7.11
C ILE A 67 6.90 -0.64 6.11
N ILE A 68 7.29 -0.90 4.85
CA ILE A 68 6.38 -1.44 3.85
C ILE A 68 6.14 -2.91 4.16
N ASN A 69 4.86 -3.31 4.25
CA ASN A 69 4.52 -4.72 4.42
C ASN A 69 4.89 -5.48 3.15
N HIS A 70 5.71 -6.51 3.29
CA HIS A 70 6.16 -7.31 2.16
C HIS A 70 5.06 -8.22 1.62
N TYR A 71 4.87 -8.19 0.29
CA TYR A 71 4.03 -9.14 -0.44
C TYR A 71 4.78 -9.68 -1.65
N ASP A 72 4.66 -10.97 -1.89
CA ASP A 72 5.25 -11.63 -3.07
C ASP A 72 4.41 -11.39 -4.32
N ALA A 73 3.10 -11.26 -4.14
CA ALA A 73 2.15 -11.10 -5.23
C ALA A 73 0.89 -10.36 -4.76
N ILE A 74 0.15 -9.84 -5.72
CA ILE A 74 -1.18 -9.25 -5.52
C ILE A 74 -2.19 -10.11 -6.25
N GLN A 75 -3.25 -10.52 -5.53
CA GLN A 75 -4.44 -11.11 -6.13
C GLN A 75 -5.42 -9.98 -6.43
N PHE A 76 -5.58 -9.67 -7.71
CA PHE A 76 -6.58 -8.69 -8.16
C PHE A 76 -7.91 -9.38 -8.44
N TRP A 77 -9.01 -8.73 -8.03
CA TRP A 77 -10.36 -9.13 -8.37
C TRP A 77 -11.15 -7.96 -8.95
N VAL A 78 -11.87 -8.21 -10.03
CA VAL A 78 -12.74 -7.21 -10.63
C VAL A 78 -14.12 -7.28 -9.97
N GLY A 79 -14.44 -6.27 -9.16
CA GLY A 79 -15.72 -6.20 -8.46
C GLY A 79 -15.88 -7.24 -7.36
N TYR A 80 -17.14 -7.53 -6.99
CA TYR A 80 -17.48 -8.34 -5.81
C TYR A 80 -18.33 -9.58 -6.13
N GLU A 81 -18.64 -9.82 -7.39
CA GLU A 81 -19.49 -10.95 -7.81
C GLU A 81 -18.75 -12.28 -7.70
N THR A 82 -19.52 -13.38 -7.60
CA THR A 82 -18.96 -14.72 -7.39
C THR A 82 -18.04 -15.18 -8.54
N ASN A 83 -18.42 -14.90 -9.78
CA ASN A 83 -17.68 -15.32 -10.97
C ASN A 83 -16.81 -14.19 -11.55
N ARG A 84 -16.34 -13.31 -10.68
CA ARG A 84 -15.53 -12.16 -11.08
C ARG A 84 -14.20 -12.58 -11.69
N PRO A 85 -13.71 -11.82 -12.69
CA PRO A 85 -12.35 -12.02 -13.18
C PRO A 85 -11.31 -11.70 -12.11
N GLY A 86 -10.20 -12.42 -12.14
CA GLY A 86 -9.10 -12.18 -11.23
C GLY A 86 -7.76 -12.58 -11.83
N ALA A 87 -6.70 -12.10 -11.24
CA ALA A 87 -5.34 -12.47 -11.61
C ALA A 87 -4.40 -12.34 -10.41
N LEU A 88 -3.50 -13.31 -10.30
CA LEU A 88 -2.40 -13.25 -9.35
C LEU A 88 -1.18 -12.71 -10.07
N VAL A 89 -0.64 -11.59 -9.61
CA VAL A 89 0.45 -10.87 -10.27
C VAL A 89 1.62 -10.70 -9.32
N GLU A 90 2.81 -11.03 -9.79
CA GLU A 90 4.04 -10.88 -9.02
C GLU A 90 4.30 -9.42 -8.65
N VAL A 91 4.77 -9.17 -7.43
CA VAL A 91 5.27 -7.87 -7.00
C VAL A 91 6.79 -7.90 -7.05
N LYS A 92 7.38 -7.08 -7.90
CA LYS A 92 8.84 -6.94 -8.00
C LYS A 92 9.42 -6.11 -6.87
N SER A 93 8.74 -5.00 -6.56
CA SER A 93 9.16 -4.05 -5.54
C SER A 93 8.00 -3.16 -5.15
N ALA A 94 8.15 -2.43 -4.05
CA ALA A 94 7.17 -1.46 -3.60
C ALA A 94 7.89 -0.24 -3.03
N GLU A 95 7.29 0.94 -3.19
CA GLU A 95 7.83 2.17 -2.63
C GLU A 95 6.73 3.09 -2.13
N LEU A 96 7.05 3.88 -1.09
CA LEU A 96 6.16 4.90 -0.56
C LEU A 96 6.47 6.23 -1.22
N ILE A 97 5.42 6.98 -1.55
CA ILE A 97 5.53 8.29 -2.18
C ILE A 97 4.72 9.28 -1.37
N ASP A 98 5.38 10.34 -0.92
CA ASP A 98 4.71 11.47 -0.30
C ASP A 98 4.12 12.35 -1.40
N VAL A 99 2.81 12.60 -1.32
CA VAL A 99 2.10 13.34 -2.36
C VAL A 99 2.19 14.84 -2.09
N CYS A 100 2.68 15.58 -3.07
CA CYS A 100 2.81 17.04 -3.00
C CYS A 100 1.96 17.70 -4.08
N ASP A 101 1.57 18.95 -3.83
CA ASP A 101 0.90 19.78 -4.83
C ASP A 101 1.84 20.03 -6.01
N GLU A 102 1.36 19.86 -7.23
CA GLU A 102 2.19 19.98 -8.43
C GLU A 102 2.68 21.42 -8.67
N GLU A 103 1.89 22.42 -8.29
CA GLU A 103 2.22 23.85 -8.50
C GLU A 103 3.11 24.38 -7.39
N THR A 104 2.73 24.17 -6.12
CA THR A 104 3.43 24.73 -4.97
C THR A 104 4.58 23.86 -4.47
N LYS A 105 4.60 22.58 -4.81
CA LYS A 105 5.53 21.57 -4.32
C LYS A 105 5.41 21.31 -2.81
N GLU A 106 4.36 21.81 -2.19
CA GLU A 106 4.09 21.60 -0.77
C GLU A 106 3.37 20.27 -0.53
N PRO A 107 3.59 19.64 0.63
CA PRO A 107 2.89 18.41 0.99
C PRO A 107 1.38 18.61 1.03
N ILE A 108 0.64 17.64 0.54
CA ILE A 108 -0.82 17.61 0.68
C ILE A 108 -1.12 16.96 2.03
N LEU A 109 -1.85 17.68 2.88
CA LEU A 109 -2.17 17.26 4.24
C LEU A 109 -3.66 16.97 4.37
N TYR A 110 -4.00 16.08 5.29
CA TYR A 110 -5.38 15.81 5.68
C TYR A 110 -5.45 15.50 7.18
N GLU A 111 -6.64 15.64 7.76
CA GLU A 111 -6.87 15.37 9.17
C GLU A 111 -7.66 14.06 9.35
N HIS A 112 -7.25 13.24 10.32
CA HIS A 112 -7.95 12.04 10.72
C HIS A 112 -7.92 11.93 12.25
N ASN A 113 -9.09 11.90 12.89
CA ASN A 113 -9.23 11.83 14.36
C ASN A 113 -8.41 12.89 15.11
N GLY A 114 -8.38 14.12 14.58
CA GLY A 114 -7.68 15.23 15.20
C GLY A 114 -6.16 15.23 14.98
N VAL A 115 -5.64 14.29 14.19
CA VAL A 115 -4.22 14.20 13.85
C VAL A 115 -4.03 14.57 12.39
N GLU A 116 -3.05 15.43 12.11
CA GLU A 116 -2.69 15.83 10.75
C GLU A 116 -1.72 14.82 10.14
N TYR A 117 -2.05 14.37 8.93
CA TYR A 117 -1.22 13.42 8.16
C TYR A 117 -0.87 14.02 6.81
N GLN A 118 0.31 13.65 6.31
CA GLN A 118 0.68 13.90 4.93
C GLN A 118 0.07 12.81 4.04
N MET A 119 -0.51 13.22 2.90
CA MET A 119 -1.02 12.26 1.91
C MET A 119 0.14 11.41 1.39
N THR A 120 0.00 10.09 1.48
CA THR A 120 1.01 9.12 1.08
C THR A 120 0.38 8.06 0.21
N GLU A 121 1.08 7.67 -0.84
CA GLU A 121 0.70 6.57 -1.72
C GLU A 121 1.75 5.48 -1.69
N ILE A 122 1.34 4.26 -2.01
CA ILE A 122 2.26 3.15 -2.22
C ILE A 122 2.16 2.69 -3.66
N ASP A 123 3.32 2.52 -4.31
CA ASP A 123 3.43 1.98 -5.65
C ASP A 123 3.97 0.57 -5.59
N TYR A 124 3.20 -0.39 -6.12
CA TYR A 124 3.64 -1.76 -6.34
C TYR A 124 4.06 -1.92 -7.78
N HIS A 125 5.34 -2.21 -8.00
CA HIS A 125 5.88 -2.50 -9.34
C HIS A 125 5.60 -3.96 -9.66
N LEU A 126 4.80 -4.19 -10.70
CA LEU A 126 4.26 -5.49 -11.05
C LEU A 126 5.19 -6.25 -11.99
N GLY A 127 5.27 -7.55 -11.77
CA GLY A 127 6.02 -8.46 -12.61
C GLY A 127 5.12 -9.35 -13.44
N LYS A 128 5.39 -10.64 -13.41
CA LYS A 128 4.68 -11.64 -14.23
C LYS A 128 3.26 -11.89 -13.71
N ILE A 129 2.38 -12.19 -14.63
CA ILE A 129 1.06 -12.72 -14.31
C ILE A 129 1.25 -14.20 -13.98
N LEU A 130 0.99 -14.59 -12.72
CA LEU A 130 1.24 -15.94 -12.25
C LEU A 130 0.04 -16.86 -12.46
N ASN A 131 -1.18 -16.30 -12.41
CA ASN A 131 -2.41 -17.05 -12.60
C ASN A 131 -3.56 -16.13 -13.02
N LYS A 132 -4.54 -16.66 -13.73
CA LYS A 132 -5.76 -15.96 -14.12
C LYS A 132 -6.97 -16.78 -13.70
N THR A 133 -8.05 -16.10 -13.30
CA THR A 133 -9.31 -16.73 -12.90
C THR A 133 -10.45 -16.04 -13.63
N ASN A 134 -11.33 -16.82 -14.28
CA ASN A 134 -12.53 -16.32 -14.98
C ASN A 134 -12.23 -15.26 -16.06
N CYS A 135 -11.11 -15.38 -16.75
CA CYS A 135 -10.75 -14.45 -17.83
C CYS A 135 -10.03 -15.13 -19.01
#